data_a197229131884c2a70c9899259a515d5
#
_entry.id   a197229131884c2a70c9899259a515d5
#
_cell.length_a   1.000
_cell.length_b   1.000
_cell.length_c   1.000
_cell.angle_alpha   90.00
_cell.angle_beta   90.00
_cell.angle_gamma   90.00
#
_symmetry.space_group_name_H-M   'P 1'
#
loop_
_entity.id
_entity.type
_entity.pdbx_description
1 polymer ?
#
loop_
_entity_poly.entity_id
_entity_poly.type
_entity_poly.pdbx_seq_one_letter_code
_entity_poly.pdbx_strand_id
1 'polypeptide(L)'
;MGKHAAPAENTHPTEVELERVASLLESLGFEPLVRPDRLVVGAHAFIASFWVDYNRPMCLVFDTTDRIPTDFEHSTALARFINTWNHDRVGPWASYRLAESGDVRVNMRRGIHIKHGLSDEQLAAELIDCFEHAAAFYLQLRERFLDAGLDQPLPPQLIRLQDSDVLLGRHPSLRHLPRDTDPDVAAVPELYSAVDDALGPVDVHDLTAALELLAFSYGVDHDGIIATGVNGVAFALTIDGEPGSRYARVTGMWDTSRDALSDFLPFWLVCNDVNERTCATAAYLHEFDGVVHMHAESTFLVAEGATPSQMAEFVISAMAACLAAIDHVSQQVSGQSVVDWPGSP
;
A
#
# COMPACT_ATOMS: atom_id res chain seq x y z
N MET A 1 24.65 19.01 -31.18
CA MET A 1 23.63 19.52 -30.24
C MET A 1 22.27 19.00 -30.74
N GLY A 2 21.91 17.79 -30.39
CA GLY A 2 20.59 17.22 -30.64
C GLY A 2 19.63 17.77 -29.62
N LYS A 3 18.59 18.49 -30.08
CA LYS A 3 17.43 18.80 -29.26
C LYS A 3 16.71 17.47 -28.98
N HIS A 4 16.84 16.93 -27.80
CA HIS A 4 15.87 15.94 -27.32
C HIS A 4 14.54 16.67 -27.28
N ALA A 5 13.60 16.27 -28.15
CA ALA A 5 12.22 16.64 -28.01
C ALA A 5 11.75 16.10 -26.64
N ALA A 6 11.12 16.96 -25.84
CA ALA A 6 10.43 16.49 -24.65
C ALA A 6 9.44 15.38 -25.09
N PRO A 7 9.35 14.27 -24.37
CA PRO A 7 8.33 13.27 -24.66
C PRO A 7 6.96 13.95 -24.65
N ALA A 8 6.09 13.58 -25.58
CA ALA A 8 4.73 14.07 -25.59
C ALA A 8 4.07 13.61 -24.27
N GLU A 9 3.54 14.56 -23.50
CA GLU A 9 2.81 14.29 -22.26
C GLU A 9 1.64 13.34 -22.58
N ASN A 10 1.60 12.21 -21.90
CA ASN A 10 0.59 11.18 -22.12
C ASN A 10 -0.57 11.46 -21.17
N THR A 11 -1.53 12.27 -21.62
CA THR A 11 -2.70 12.73 -20.84
C THR A 11 -3.77 11.63 -20.66
N HIS A 12 -3.62 10.49 -21.31
CA HIS A 12 -4.50 9.35 -21.16
C HIS A 12 -3.79 8.20 -20.42
N PRO A 13 -4.53 7.40 -19.61
CA PRO A 13 -3.96 6.21 -19.00
C PRO A 13 -3.38 5.25 -20.06
N THR A 14 -2.14 4.86 -19.85
CA THR A 14 -1.42 3.88 -20.68
C THR A 14 -0.72 2.87 -19.79
N GLU A 15 -0.36 1.73 -20.37
CA GLU A 15 0.33 0.66 -19.66
C GLU A 15 1.56 1.17 -18.89
N VAL A 16 1.73 0.66 -17.67
CA VAL A 16 2.85 1.03 -16.80
C VAL A 16 3.92 -0.05 -16.89
N GLU A 17 4.99 0.28 -17.59
CA GLU A 17 6.20 -0.55 -17.71
C GLU A 17 7.35 0.05 -16.90
N LEU A 18 8.31 -0.78 -16.46
CA LEU A 18 9.44 -0.32 -15.66
C LEU A 18 10.31 0.71 -16.38
N GLU A 19 10.45 0.62 -17.69
CA GLU A 19 11.18 1.58 -18.52
C GLU A 19 10.53 2.97 -18.47
N ARG A 20 9.21 3.03 -18.49
CA ARG A 20 8.46 4.28 -18.36
C ARG A 20 8.60 4.87 -16.96
N VAL A 21 8.53 4.03 -15.92
CA VAL A 21 8.78 4.43 -14.52
C VAL A 21 10.21 4.98 -14.36
N ALA A 22 11.21 4.32 -14.94
CA ALA A 22 12.60 4.78 -14.90
C ALA A 22 12.76 6.17 -15.54
N SER A 23 12.21 6.37 -16.75
CA SER A 23 12.28 7.65 -17.45
C SER A 23 11.61 8.78 -16.67
N LEU A 24 10.49 8.48 -16.01
CA LEU A 24 9.79 9.46 -15.21
C LEU A 24 10.58 9.80 -13.92
N LEU A 25 11.14 8.81 -13.25
CA LEU A 25 12.03 9.00 -12.09
C LEU A 25 13.23 9.88 -12.45
N GLU A 26 13.86 9.65 -13.63
CA GLU A 26 14.94 10.49 -14.14
C GLU A 26 14.47 11.94 -14.35
N SER A 27 13.29 12.15 -14.90
CA SER A 27 12.72 13.49 -15.09
C SER A 27 12.43 14.21 -13.76
N LEU A 28 12.12 13.46 -12.70
CA LEU A 28 11.93 13.95 -11.33
C LEU A 28 13.27 14.17 -10.59
N GLY A 29 14.42 13.90 -11.22
CA GLY A 29 15.75 14.11 -10.67
C GLY A 29 16.31 12.95 -9.86
N PHE A 30 15.71 11.77 -9.94
CA PHE A 30 16.26 10.54 -9.36
C PHE A 30 17.22 9.86 -10.35
N GLU A 31 18.10 9.01 -9.83
CA GLU A 31 19.02 8.17 -10.62
C GLU A 31 18.65 6.69 -10.41
N PRO A 32 17.66 6.16 -11.16
CA PRO A 32 17.25 4.78 -10.99
C PRO A 32 18.28 3.81 -11.56
N LEU A 33 18.61 2.80 -10.78
CA LEU A 33 19.37 1.66 -11.24
C LEU A 33 18.40 0.64 -11.84
N VAL A 34 18.49 0.46 -13.15
CA VAL A 34 17.61 -0.48 -13.88
C VAL A 34 18.14 -1.90 -13.76
N ARG A 35 17.30 -2.82 -13.35
CA ARG A 35 17.51 -4.27 -13.31
C ARG A 35 16.48 -4.97 -14.17
N PRO A 36 16.67 -6.22 -14.57
CA PRO A 36 15.73 -6.92 -15.44
C PRO A 36 14.31 -7.05 -14.89
N ASP A 37 14.16 -7.07 -13.56
CA ASP A 37 12.89 -7.31 -12.87
C ASP A 37 12.45 -6.16 -11.96
N ARG A 38 13.27 -5.12 -11.81
CA ARG A 38 13.01 -4.00 -10.90
C ARG A 38 13.86 -2.76 -11.17
N LEU A 39 13.43 -1.65 -10.59
CA LEU A 39 14.23 -0.45 -10.45
C LEU A 39 14.68 -0.29 -9.00
N VAL A 40 15.85 0.30 -8.79
CA VAL A 40 16.35 0.62 -7.44
C VAL A 40 16.76 2.08 -7.40
N VAL A 41 16.27 2.81 -6.40
CA VAL A 41 16.54 4.24 -6.21
C VAL A 41 17.10 4.47 -4.81
N GLY A 42 18.25 5.13 -4.75
CA GLY A 42 18.84 5.55 -3.47
C GLY A 42 18.26 6.86 -2.98
N ALA A 43 17.64 6.85 -1.81
CA ALA A 43 17.29 8.03 -1.05
C ALA A 43 18.22 8.21 0.15
N HIS A 44 18.21 9.39 0.78
CA HIS A 44 19.10 9.68 1.91
C HIS A 44 18.90 8.72 3.09
N ALA A 45 17.65 8.41 3.42
CA ALA A 45 17.27 7.62 4.59
C ALA A 45 17.02 6.14 4.28
N PHE A 46 16.68 5.81 3.06
CA PHE A 46 16.20 4.49 2.65
C PHE A 46 16.65 4.15 1.24
N ILE A 47 16.44 2.91 0.86
CA ILE A 47 16.55 2.43 -0.52
C ILE A 47 15.15 2.08 -0.98
N ALA A 48 14.72 2.63 -2.11
CA ALA A 48 13.45 2.29 -2.74
C ALA A 48 13.66 1.29 -3.87
N SER A 49 12.72 0.39 -4.04
CA SER A 49 12.64 -0.55 -5.16
C SER A 49 11.26 -0.49 -5.79
N PHE A 50 11.21 -0.63 -7.12
CA PHE A 50 9.96 -0.71 -7.87
C PHE A 50 9.96 -1.97 -8.73
N TRP A 51 8.86 -2.71 -8.74
CA TRP A 51 8.61 -3.82 -9.65
C TRP A 51 7.13 -3.94 -9.95
N VAL A 52 6.78 -4.63 -11.03
CA VAL A 52 5.38 -4.93 -11.35
C VAL A 52 5.01 -6.28 -10.75
N ASP A 53 3.97 -6.27 -9.91
CA ASP A 53 3.31 -7.47 -9.45
C ASP A 53 2.08 -7.73 -10.34
N TYR A 54 2.13 -8.82 -11.11
CA TYR A 54 1.08 -9.24 -12.04
C TYR A 54 -0.02 -10.05 -11.37
N ASN A 55 0.06 -10.27 -10.06
CA ASN A 55 -1.04 -10.88 -9.31
C ASN A 55 -2.24 -9.92 -9.24
N ARG A 56 -3.34 -10.39 -8.67
CA ARG A 56 -4.52 -9.53 -8.46
C ARG A 56 -4.51 -8.94 -7.06
N PRO A 57 -4.67 -7.60 -6.93
CA PRO A 57 -4.69 -6.61 -8.01
C PRO A 57 -3.31 -6.43 -8.65
N MET A 58 -3.28 -6.15 -9.96
CA MET A 58 -2.03 -5.82 -10.67
C MET A 58 -1.51 -4.46 -10.21
N CYS A 59 -0.30 -4.45 -9.65
CA CYS A 59 0.27 -3.25 -9.04
C CYS A 59 1.71 -2.98 -9.52
N LEU A 60 2.05 -1.70 -9.66
CA LEU A 60 3.42 -1.25 -9.51
C LEU A 60 3.71 -1.16 -8.01
N VAL A 61 4.61 -1.99 -7.53
CA VAL A 61 4.96 -2.04 -6.11
C VAL A 61 6.10 -1.08 -5.83
N PHE A 62 5.89 -0.17 -4.90
CA PHE A 62 6.91 0.61 -4.22
C PHE A 62 7.24 -0.08 -2.90
N ASP A 63 8.51 -0.38 -2.66
CA ASP A 63 9.00 -0.99 -1.44
C ASP A 63 10.28 -0.29 -1.01
N THR A 64 10.42 -0.04 0.28
CA THR A 64 11.59 0.61 0.82
C THR A 64 12.23 -0.21 1.93
N THR A 65 13.51 0.00 2.14
CA THR A 65 14.23 -0.56 3.29
C THR A 65 15.07 0.53 3.93
N ASP A 66 15.05 0.61 5.27
CA ASP A 66 15.90 1.50 6.02
C ASP A 66 17.39 1.25 5.75
N ARG A 67 18.20 2.28 5.83
CA ARG A 67 19.67 2.15 5.73
C ARG A 67 20.33 1.81 7.06
N ILE A 68 19.68 2.12 8.17
CA ILE A 68 20.18 1.91 9.50
C ILE A 68 19.17 1.05 10.26
N PRO A 69 19.55 -0.15 10.71
CA PRO A 69 18.63 -1.00 11.48
C PRO A 69 18.35 -0.37 12.85
N THR A 70 17.21 -0.74 13.42
CA THR A 70 16.82 -0.37 14.78
C THR A 70 17.14 -1.52 15.73
N ASP A 71 17.65 -1.22 16.94
CA ASP A 71 17.94 -2.23 17.95
C ASP A 71 16.67 -2.95 18.39
N PHE A 72 16.77 -4.26 18.59
CA PHE A 72 15.63 -5.11 18.98
C PHE A 72 14.98 -4.67 20.31
N GLU A 73 15.72 -4.04 21.21
CA GLU A 73 15.17 -3.54 22.48
C GLU A 73 14.03 -2.52 22.28
N HIS A 74 14.00 -1.85 21.14
CA HIS A 74 12.94 -0.90 20.77
C HIS A 74 11.73 -1.55 20.10
N SER A 75 11.73 -2.86 19.84
CA SER A 75 10.74 -3.56 19.00
C SER A 75 9.29 -3.29 19.40
N THR A 76 8.96 -3.28 20.70
CA THR A 76 7.59 -3.00 21.18
C THR A 76 7.17 -1.55 20.95
N ALA A 77 8.07 -0.60 21.23
CA ALA A 77 7.81 0.83 21.00
C ALA A 77 7.71 1.13 19.48
N LEU A 78 8.54 0.45 18.71
CA LEU A 78 8.51 0.52 17.25
C LEU A 78 7.21 -0.05 16.68
N ALA A 79 6.69 -1.17 17.21
CA ALA A 79 5.41 -1.73 16.85
C ALA A 79 4.27 -0.71 17.02
N ARG A 80 4.22 -0.02 18.17
CA ARG A 80 3.22 1.04 18.40
C ARG A 80 3.40 2.23 17.47
N PHE A 81 4.64 2.65 17.21
CA PHE A 81 4.93 3.74 16.28
C PHE A 81 4.47 3.41 14.85
N ILE A 82 4.80 2.22 14.35
CA ILE A 82 4.38 1.74 13.03
C ILE A 82 2.85 1.64 12.94
N ASN A 83 2.21 1.08 13.98
CA ASN A 83 0.75 0.99 14.01
C ASN A 83 0.09 2.37 13.94
N THR A 84 0.59 3.33 14.73
CA THR A 84 0.10 4.72 14.71
C THR A 84 0.30 5.36 13.34
N TRP A 85 1.47 5.13 12.71
CA TRP A 85 1.72 5.62 11.36
C TRP A 85 0.70 5.07 10.36
N ASN A 86 0.49 3.76 10.34
CA ASN A 86 -0.43 3.10 9.42
C ASN A 86 -1.90 3.49 9.68
N HIS A 87 -2.24 3.82 10.91
CA HIS A 87 -3.57 4.31 11.28
C HIS A 87 -3.80 5.77 10.85
N ASP A 88 -2.81 6.66 11.12
CA ASP A 88 -2.98 8.11 11.00
C ASP A 88 -2.60 8.66 9.62
N ARG A 89 -1.97 7.85 8.76
CA ARG A 89 -1.44 8.27 7.47
C ARG A 89 -1.96 7.43 6.32
N VAL A 90 -2.37 8.13 5.28
CA VAL A 90 -2.67 7.53 3.97
C VAL A 90 -1.38 7.48 3.16
N GLY A 91 -1.18 6.45 2.35
CA GLY A 91 0.02 6.30 1.52
C GLY A 91 0.75 4.99 1.81
N PRO A 92 2.06 4.91 1.60
CA PRO A 92 2.84 3.72 1.92
C PRO A 92 2.73 3.35 3.40
N TRP A 93 2.41 2.10 3.69
CA TRP A 93 2.36 1.59 5.06
C TRP A 93 3.69 0.99 5.49
N ALA A 94 3.96 1.07 6.76
CA ALA A 94 5.17 0.55 7.37
C ALA A 94 4.98 -0.85 7.96
N SER A 95 6.05 -1.63 7.96
CA SER A 95 6.19 -2.91 8.63
C SER A 95 7.60 -3.08 9.17
N TYR A 96 7.82 -4.07 10.01
CA TYR A 96 9.17 -4.45 10.40
C TYR A 96 9.39 -5.96 10.35
N ARG A 97 10.63 -6.34 10.21
CA ARG A 97 11.09 -7.73 10.33
C ARG A 97 12.36 -7.83 11.16
N LEU A 98 12.54 -8.98 11.77
CA LEU A 98 13.77 -9.31 12.46
C LEU A 98 14.82 -9.78 11.43
N ALA A 99 15.98 -9.12 11.41
CA ALA A 99 17.10 -9.53 10.60
C ALA A 99 17.89 -10.70 11.26
N GLU A 100 18.67 -11.43 10.47
CA GLU A 100 19.52 -12.50 10.97
C GLU A 100 20.57 -12.01 12.00
N SER A 101 20.96 -10.73 11.92
CA SER A 101 21.84 -10.07 12.90
C SER A 101 21.19 -9.87 14.28
N GLY A 102 19.88 -10.05 14.39
CA GLY A 102 19.10 -9.76 15.59
C GLY A 102 18.55 -8.32 15.65
N ASP A 103 18.91 -7.48 14.68
CA ASP A 103 18.36 -6.13 14.54
C ASP A 103 17.00 -6.14 13.88
N VAL A 104 16.26 -5.04 14.04
CA VAL A 104 14.98 -4.83 13.36
C VAL A 104 15.20 -4.00 12.11
N ARG A 105 14.66 -4.47 10.99
CA ARG A 105 14.59 -3.74 9.72
C ARG A 105 13.18 -3.24 9.48
N VAL A 106 13.08 -1.98 9.13
CA VAL A 106 11.81 -1.34 8.85
C VAL A 106 11.66 -1.11 7.34
N ASN A 107 10.51 -1.45 6.84
CA ASN A 107 10.15 -1.30 5.42
C ASN A 107 8.89 -0.44 5.32
N MET A 108 8.75 0.26 4.20
CA MET A 108 7.46 0.81 3.78
C MET A 108 7.10 0.23 2.44
N ARG A 109 5.80 -0.01 2.22
CA ARG A 109 5.31 -0.60 0.99
C ARG A 109 4.00 0.02 0.55
N ARG A 110 3.79 0.06 -0.76
CA ARG A 110 2.51 0.41 -1.40
C ARG A 110 2.40 -0.25 -2.75
N GLY A 111 1.22 -0.72 -3.09
CA GLY A 111 0.85 -1.12 -4.44
C GLY A 111 0.07 -0.01 -5.12
N ILE A 112 0.58 0.47 -6.23
CA ILE A 112 -0.08 1.43 -7.11
C ILE A 112 -0.86 0.62 -8.14
N HIS A 113 -2.17 0.77 -8.19
CA HIS A 113 -3.03 0.01 -9.12
C HIS A 113 -2.77 0.43 -10.56
N ILE A 114 -2.39 -0.52 -11.44
CA ILE A 114 -1.97 -0.25 -12.81
C ILE A 114 -2.71 -1.04 -13.88
N LYS A 115 -3.71 -1.84 -13.54
CA LYS A 115 -4.41 -2.70 -14.50
C LYS A 115 -5.03 -1.94 -15.69
N HIS A 116 -5.56 -0.74 -15.44
CA HIS A 116 -6.12 0.12 -16.48
C HIS A 116 -5.13 1.22 -16.92
N GLY A 117 -3.84 1.05 -16.63
CA GLY A 117 -2.82 2.05 -16.92
C GLY A 117 -2.91 3.29 -16.02
N LEU A 118 -1.96 4.20 -16.22
CA LEU A 118 -1.93 5.53 -15.60
C LEU A 118 -1.51 6.57 -16.63
N SER A 119 -1.97 7.82 -16.50
CA SER A 119 -1.37 8.94 -17.23
C SER A 119 0.02 9.26 -16.68
N ASP A 120 0.79 10.11 -17.35
CA ASP A 120 2.11 10.51 -16.84
C ASP A 120 1.97 11.37 -15.57
N GLU A 121 0.93 12.18 -15.48
CA GLU A 121 0.61 12.98 -14.29
C GLU A 121 0.21 12.10 -13.11
N GLN A 122 -0.68 11.10 -13.33
CA GLN A 122 -1.06 10.16 -12.29
C GLN A 122 0.15 9.38 -11.76
N LEU A 123 0.99 8.85 -12.66
CA LEU A 123 2.17 8.10 -12.29
C LEU A 123 3.19 8.98 -11.57
N ALA A 124 3.41 10.23 -12.03
CA ALA A 124 4.29 11.18 -11.35
C ALA A 124 3.80 11.51 -9.93
N ALA A 125 2.51 11.78 -9.78
CA ALA A 125 1.91 12.06 -8.47
C ALA A 125 2.08 10.89 -7.50
N GLU A 126 1.83 9.64 -7.95
CA GLU A 126 2.03 8.43 -7.16
C GLU A 126 3.50 8.25 -6.72
N LEU A 127 4.45 8.48 -7.63
CA LEU A 127 5.88 8.36 -7.31
C LEU A 127 6.32 9.42 -6.31
N ILE A 128 5.93 10.68 -6.50
CA ILE A 128 6.25 11.79 -5.59
C ILE A 128 5.67 11.49 -4.21
N ASP A 129 4.39 11.14 -4.14
CA ASP A 129 3.70 10.82 -2.89
C ASP A 129 4.38 9.68 -2.12
N CYS A 130 4.76 8.61 -2.80
CA CYS A 130 5.50 7.49 -2.20
C CYS A 130 6.83 7.94 -1.58
N PHE A 131 7.61 8.77 -2.27
CA PHE A 131 8.89 9.26 -1.76
C PHE A 131 8.72 10.25 -0.61
N GLU A 132 7.74 11.15 -0.67
CA GLU A 132 7.47 12.13 0.38
C GLU A 132 7.04 11.45 1.68
N HIS A 133 6.12 10.50 1.61
CA HIS A 133 5.67 9.74 2.77
C HIS A 133 6.80 8.89 3.36
N ALA A 134 7.57 8.20 2.53
CA ALA A 134 8.72 7.42 3.00
C ALA A 134 9.79 8.33 3.66
N ALA A 135 10.09 9.48 3.08
CA ALA A 135 11.04 10.44 3.65
C ALA A 135 10.56 10.94 5.02
N ALA A 136 9.29 11.30 5.15
CA ALA A 136 8.69 11.76 6.40
C ALA A 136 8.70 10.65 7.47
N PHE A 137 8.36 9.42 7.10
CA PHE A 137 8.39 8.28 8.01
C PHE A 137 9.79 7.99 8.54
N TYR A 138 10.78 7.85 7.65
CA TYR A 138 12.15 7.53 8.05
C TYR A 138 12.82 8.68 8.83
N LEU A 139 12.44 9.92 8.60
CA LEU A 139 12.87 11.05 9.42
C LEU A 139 12.36 10.89 10.86
N GLN A 140 11.06 10.67 11.04
CA GLN A 140 10.45 10.48 12.36
C GLN A 140 10.97 9.22 13.08
N LEU A 141 11.18 8.12 12.32
CA LEU A 141 11.78 6.89 12.85
C LEU A 141 13.16 7.17 13.46
N ARG A 142 13.99 7.93 12.77
CA ARG A 142 15.33 8.30 13.23
C ARG A 142 15.31 9.21 14.44
N GLU A 143 14.49 10.23 14.40
CA GLU A 143 14.34 11.15 15.54
C GLU A 143 13.89 10.42 16.81
N ARG A 144 13.12 9.35 16.68
CA ARG A 144 12.52 8.65 17.81
C ARG A 144 13.38 7.50 18.36
N PHE A 145 14.12 6.79 17.51
CA PHE A 145 14.76 5.51 17.87
C PHE A 145 16.28 5.48 17.65
N LEU A 146 16.87 6.51 17.07
CA LEU A 146 18.31 6.54 16.78
C LEU A 146 18.99 7.67 17.54
N ASP A 147 19.34 7.42 18.80
CA ASP A 147 19.87 8.42 19.74
C ASP A 147 21.20 9.08 19.34
N ALA A 148 21.96 8.52 18.41
CA ALA A 148 23.32 8.99 18.13
C ALA A 148 23.64 9.20 16.65
N GLY A 149 22.71 8.94 15.75
CA GLY A 149 23.01 8.84 14.34
C GLY A 149 22.69 10.06 13.48
N LEU A 150 21.97 11.06 14.03
CA LEU A 150 21.55 12.22 13.25
C LEU A 150 22.72 13.12 12.81
N ASP A 151 23.79 13.13 13.57
CA ASP A 151 25.02 13.89 13.28
C ASP A 151 26.03 13.13 12.40
N GLN A 152 25.84 11.83 12.19
CA GLN A 152 26.65 11.13 11.19
C GLN A 152 26.00 11.32 9.83
N PRO A 153 26.64 12.09 8.94
CA PRO A 153 26.15 12.15 7.57
C PRO A 153 26.15 10.71 7.06
N LEU A 154 24.97 10.21 6.72
CA LEU A 154 24.88 8.96 5.98
C LEU A 154 25.80 9.12 4.77
N PRO A 155 26.74 8.19 4.55
CA PRO A 155 27.67 8.34 3.47
C PRO A 155 26.87 8.56 2.17
N PRO A 156 27.06 9.68 1.47
CA PRO A 156 26.25 10.05 0.31
C PRO A 156 26.42 9.08 -0.87
N GLN A 157 27.20 8.05 -0.73
CA GLN A 157 27.69 7.22 -1.81
C GLN A 157 27.51 5.72 -1.62
N LEU A 158 26.66 5.28 -0.70
CA LEU A 158 26.59 3.85 -0.41
C LEU A 158 25.37 3.16 -0.99
N ILE A 159 25.12 3.37 -2.27
CA ILE A 159 24.67 2.27 -3.08
C ILE A 159 25.82 1.93 -4.01
N ARG A 160 26.80 1.23 -3.49
CA ARG A 160 27.54 0.34 -4.36
C ARG A 160 26.52 -0.67 -4.84
N LEU A 161 26.49 -0.89 -6.15
CA LEU A 161 25.67 -1.90 -6.82
C LEU A 161 25.63 -3.24 -6.07
N GLN A 162 26.72 -3.61 -5.40
CA GLN A 162 26.87 -4.83 -4.61
C GLN A 162 26.05 -4.82 -3.31
N ASP A 163 25.93 -3.68 -2.64
CA ASP A 163 25.19 -3.61 -1.37
C ASP A 163 23.68 -3.63 -1.63
N SER A 164 23.22 -3.05 -2.75
CA SER A 164 21.81 -3.13 -3.15
C SER A 164 21.44 -4.55 -3.57
N ASP A 165 22.30 -5.27 -4.26
CA ASP A 165 22.06 -6.67 -4.66
C ASP A 165 21.99 -7.60 -3.44
N VAL A 166 22.79 -7.37 -2.41
CA VAL A 166 22.77 -8.11 -1.15
C VAL A 166 21.51 -7.80 -0.36
N LEU A 167 21.10 -6.53 -0.28
CA LEU A 167 19.89 -6.12 0.43
C LEU A 167 18.62 -6.62 -0.29
N LEU A 168 18.60 -6.58 -1.62
CA LEU A 168 17.47 -7.02 -2.43
C LEU A 168 17.44 -8.53 -2.65
N GLY A 169 18.59 -9.20 -2.72
CA GLY A 169 18.68 -10.66 -2.84
C GLY A 169 18.28 -11.42 -1.57
N ARG A 170 18.31 -10.74 -0.41
CA ARG A 170 17.84 -11.29 0.88
C ARG A 170 16.37 -11.08 1.13
N HIS A 171 15.67 -10.30 0.31
CA HIS A 171 14.23 -10.33 0.32
C HIS A 171 13.81 -11.73 -0.13
N PRO A 172 13.19 -12.55 0.76
CA PRO A 172 12.44 -13.67 0.28
C PRO A 172 11.47 -13.06 -0.72
N SER A 173 11.75 -13.33 -1.99
CA SER A 173 10.90 -12.83 -3.06
C SER A 173 9.48 -13.12 -2.64
N LEU A 174 8.59 -12.15 -2.80
CA LEU A 174 7.12 -12.29 -2.70
C LEU A 174 6.56 -13.44 -3.57
N ARG A 175 7.47 -14.20 -4.21
CA ARG A 175 7.21 -15.39 -5.03
C ARG A 175 6.51 -16.52 -4.29
N HIS A 176 6.31 -16.41 -2.97
CA HIS A 176 5.71 -17.46 -2.15
C HIS A 176 4.65 -16.94 -1.19
N LEU A 177 3.77 -16.07 -1.65
CA LEU A 177 2.40 -16.20 -1.18
C LEU A 177 1.94 -17.59 -1.64
N PRO A 178 1.43 -18.46 -0.74
CA PRO A 178 0.88 -19.72 -1.18
C PRO A 178 -0.15 -19.41 -2.26
N ARG A 179 0.06 -19.92 -3.46
CA ARG A 179 -0.92 -19.83 -4.56
C ARG A 179 -2.25 -20.50 -4.20
N ASP A 180 -2.28 -21.19 -3.06
CA ASP A 180 -3.41 -21.96 -2.56
C ASP A 180 -4.44 -21.15 -1.78
N THR A 181 -4.22 -19.85 -1.58
CA THR A 181 -5.23 -18.93 -1.03
C THR A 181 -5.78 -17.98 -2.08
N ASP A 182 -5.61 -18.30 -3.36
CA ASP A 182 -6.45 -17.69 -4.36
C ASP A 182 -7.87 -18.24 -4.09
N PRO A 183 -8.74 -17.54 -3.32
CA PRO A 183 -10.14 -17.84 -3.45
C PRO A 183 -10.36 -17.68 -4.95
N ASP A 184 -11.03 -18.61 -5.58
CA ASP A 184 -11.61 -18.47 -6.90
C ASP A 184 -12.50 -17.22 -6.82
N VAL A 185 -11.86 -16.05 -6.78
CA VAL A 185 -12.52 -14.79 -6.97
C VAL A 185 -12.98 -14.92 -8.39
N ALA A 186 -14.22 -15.37 -8.47
CA ALA A 186 -14.94 -15.63 -9.70
C ALA A 186 -14.53 -14.52 -10.65
N ALA A 187 -13.92 -14.87 -11.75
CA ALA A 187 -13.31 -13.95 -12.69
C ALA A 187 -14.17 -12.70 -12.70
N VAL A 188 -13.66 -11.59 -12.12
CA VAL A 188 -14.38 -10.33 -12.12
C VAL A 188 -14.72 -10.17 -13.58
N PRO A 189 -15.98 -10.21 -13.97
CA PRO A 189 -16.33 -10.11 -15.38
C PRO A 189 -15.56 -8.92 -15.93
N GLU A 190 -15.15 -8.96 -17.20
CA GLU A 190 -14.69 -7.77 -17.91
C GLU A 190 -15.91 -6.83 -18.04
N LEU A 191 -16.36 -6.32 -16.91
CA LEU A 191 -17.62 -5.60 -16.72
C LEU A 191 -17.55 -4.17 -17.24
N TYR A 192 -16.35 -3.70 -17.60
CA TYR A 192 -16.16 -2.37 -18.10
C TYR A 192 -15.46 -2.37 -19.45
N SER A 193 -16.26 -2.32 -20.48
CA SER A 193 -15.94 -1.61 -21.70
C SER A 193 -16.70 -0.28 -21.61
N ALA A 194 -16.21 0.66 -20.83
CA ALA A 194 -16.83 1.97 -20.76
C ALA A 194 -16.74 2.64 -22.13
N VAL A 195 -17.85 3.08 -22.63
CA VAL A 195 -17.95 3.81 -23.92
C VAL A 195 -17.24 5.18 -23.82
N ASP A 196 -16.97 5.64 -22.59
CA ASP A 196 -16.29 6.90 -22.29
C ASP A 196 -15.44 6.73 -21.01
N ASP A 197 -14.20 6.25 -21.19
CA ASP A 197 -13.24 6.02 -20.10
C ASP A 197 -12.27 7.22 -19.97
N ALA A 198 -12.84 8.43 -19.96
CA ALA A 198 -12.08 9.66 -19.85
C ALA A 198 -11.61 9.88 -18.40
N LEU A 199 -10.40 10.43 -18.27
CA LEU A 199 -9.87 10.89 -16.99
C LEU A 199 -10.68 12.10 -16.49
N GLY A 200 -11.17 12.03 -15.27
CA GLY A 200 -11.97 13.09 -14.64
C GLY A 200 -11.74 13.20 -13.14
N PRO A 201 -12.21 14.30 -12.52
CA PRO A 201 -12.16 14.44 -11.07
C PRO A 201 -13.02 13.37 -10.40
N VAL A 202 -12.53 12.82 -9.28
CA VAL A 202 -13.20 11.74 -8.54
C VAL A 202 -14.00 12.30 -7.39
N ASP A 203 -15.23 11.78 -7.21
CA ASP A 203 -16.10 12.10 -6.09
C ASP A 203 -16.78 10.83 -5.51
N VAL A 204 -17.67 11.04 -4.54
CA VAL A 204 -18.41 9.97 -3.86
C VAL A 204 -19.27 9.14 -4.84
N HIS A 205 -19.74 9.75 -5.93
CA HIS A 205 -20.55 9.06 -6.94
C HIS A 205 -19.75 7.96 -7.67
N ASP A 206 -18.46 8.18 -7.92
CA ASP A 206 -17.60 7.18 -8.57
C ASP A 206 -17.43 5.94 -7.70
N LEU A 207 -17.34 6.12 -6.36
CA LEU A 207 -17.30 5.01 -5.41
C LEU A 207 -18.65 4.26 -5.36
N THR A 208 -19.77 4.99 -5.33
CA THR A 208 -21.09 4.33 -5.30
C THR A 208 -21.41 3.62 -6.60
N ALA A 209 -20.98 4.15 -7.74
CA ALA A 209 -21.16 3.48 -9.03
C ALA A 209 -20.49 2.10 -9.07
N ALA A 210 -19.30 1.95 -8.46
CA ALA A 210 -18.63 0.65 -8.34
C ALA A 210 -19.44 -0.33 -7.46
N LEU A 211 -20.03 0.13 -6.36
CA LEU A 211 -20.88 -0.71 -5.50
C LEU A 211 -22.19 -1.13 -6.20
N GLU A 212 -22.77 -0.23 -7.00
CA GLU A 212 -23.97 -0.52 -7.81
C GLU A 212 -23.71 -1.61 -8.84
N LEU A 213 -22.53 -1.61 -9.46
CA LEU A 213 -22.11 -2.68 -10.37
C LEU A 213 -22.07 -4.05 -9.70
N LEU A 214 -21.66 -4.08 -8.44
CA LEU A 214 -21.61 -5.29 -7.62
C LEU A 214 -22.97 -5.65 -7.00
N ALA A 215 -24.01 -4.83 -7.24
CA ALA A 215 -25.31 -4.93 -6.62
C ALA A 215 -25.24 -4.93 -5.08
N PHE A 216 -24.28 -4.23 -4.49
CA PHE A 216 -24.16 -4.08 -3.05
C PHE A 216 -25.10 -2.98 -2.53
N SER A 217 -25.74 -3.25 -1.40
CA SER A 217 -26.50 -2.24 -0.67
C SER A 217 -25.55 -1.36 0.12
N TYR A 218 -25.73 -0.05 0.07
CA TYR A 218 -24.91 0.91 0.81
C TYR A 218 -25.76 2.07 1.36
N GLY A 219 -25.20 2.80 2.32
CA GLY A 219 -25.72 4.08 2.79
C GLY A 219 -24.66 5.14 2.69
N VAL A 220 -25.03 6.37 2.41
CA VAL A 220 -24.11 7.53 2.42
C VAL A 220 -24.56 8.48 3.52
N ASP A 221 -23.64 8.87 4.40
CA ASP A 221 -23.93 9.84 5.45
C ASP A 221 -23.77 11.29 4.97
N HIS A 222 -23.97 12.24 5.90
CA HIS A 222 -23.89 13.69 5.59
C HIS A 222 -22.47 14.20 5.34
N ASP A 223 -21.44 13.44 5.74
CA ASP A 223 -20.03 13.74 5.50
C ASP A 223 -19.51 13.07 4.22
N GLY A 224 -20.38 12.33 3.52
CA GLY A 224 -20.03 11.62 2.29
C GLY A 224 -19.34 10.27 2.52
N ILE A 225 -19.37 9.74 3.75
CA ILE A 225 -18.84 8.42 4.05
C ILE A 225 -19.87 7.39 3.57
N ILE A 226 -19.40 6.46 2.73
CA ILE A 226 -20.21 5.35 2.25
C ILE A 226 -20.00 4.16 3.18
N ALA A 227 -21.08 3.64 3.75
CA ALA A 227 -21.07 2.45 4.58
C ALA A 227 -21.75 1.27 3.87
N THR A 228 -21.12 0.11 3.88
CA THR A 228 -21.67 -1.14 3.34
C THR A 228 -21.21 -2.33 4.17
N GLY A 229 -21.76 -3.50 3.93
CA GLY A 229 -21.37 -4.75 4.57
C GLY A 229 -21.22 -5.86 3.51
N VAL A 230 -20.11 -6.56 3.55
CA VAL A 230 -19.81 -7.66 2.61
C VAL A 230 -19.23 -8.83 3.40
N ASN A 231 -19.81 -10.02 3.21
CA ASN A 231 -19.31 -11.26 3.82
C ASN A 231 -19.09 -11.15 5.34
N GLY A 232 -20.00 -10.50 6.06
CA GLY A 232 -19.92 -10.31 7.52
C GLY A 232 -18.99 -9.18 7.98
N VAL A 233 -18.26 -8.53 7.08
CA VAL A 233 -17.34 -7.42 7.37
C VAL A 233 -17.99 -6.09 7.03
N ALA A 234 -17.87 -5.11 7.95
CA ALA A 234 -18.28 -3.74 7.69
C ALA A 234 -17.21 -2.99 6.88
N PHE A 235 -17.65 -2.17 5.94
CA PHE A 235 -16.78 -1.34 5.10
C PHE A 235 -17.18 0.12 5.15
N ALA A 236 -16.17 0.98 5.15
CA ALA A 236 -16.28 2.40 4.88
C ALA A 236 -15.50 2.75 3.60
N LEU A 237 -16.13 3.53 2.71
CA LEU A 237 -15.46 4.08 1.54
C LEU A 237 -15.52 5.61 1.63
N THR A 238 -14.39 6.28 1.40
CA THR A 238 -14.25 7.73 1.52
C THR A 238 -13.38 8.32 0.43
N ILE A 239 -13.53 9.64 0.21
CA ILE A 239 -12.56 10.45 -0.53
C ILE A 239 -11.97 11.44 0.46
N ASP A 240 -10.73 11.23 0.85
CA ASP A 240 -10.04 12.02 1.87
C ASP A 240 -8.85 12.80 1.31
N GLY A 241 -8.44 13.86 2.00
CA GLY A 241 -7.26 14.68 1.71
C GLY A 241 -7.57 16.02 1.08
N GLU A 242 -6.53 16.86 1.03
CA GLU A 242 -6.56 18.17 0.40
C GLU A 242 -6.43 18.06 -1.12
N PRO A 243 -6.85 19.06 -1.89
CA PRO A 243 -6.57 19.13 -3.32
C PRO A 243 -5.06 18.92 -3.59
N GLY A 244 -4.70 17.96 -4.44
CA GLY A 244 -3.31 17.59 -4.74
C GLY A 244 -2.79 16.38 -3.95
N SER A 245 -3.48 15.97 -2.88
CA SER A 245 -3.18 14.74 -2.14
C SER A 245 -4.47 14.01 -1.71
N ARG A 246 -5.44 13.91 -2.63
CA ARG A 246 -6.72 13.24 -2.37
C ARG A 246 -6.63 11.76 -2.68
N TYR A 247 -7.21 10.98 -1.79
CA TYR A 247 -7.27 9.54 -1.92
C TYR A 247 -8.70 9.01 -1.90
N ALA A 248 -9.00 8.07 -2.77
CA ALA A 248 -10.08 7.14 -2.56
C ALA A 248 -9.61 6.05 -1.60
N ARG A 249 -10.40 5.77 -0.56
CA ARG A 249 -10.09 4.80 0.50
C ARG A 249 -11.19 3.78 0.62
N VAL A 250 -10.81 2.53 0.82
CA VAL A 250 -11.69 1.42 1.17
C VAL A 250 -11.14 0.79 2.43
N THR A 251 -11.90 0.85 3.51
CA THR A 251 -11.51 0.32 4.83
C THR A 251 -12.49 -0.76 5.27
N GLY A 252 -12.02 -2.00 5.40
CA GLY A 252 -12.73 -3.09 6.05
C GLY A 252 -12.44 -3.08 7.56
N MET A 253 -13.47 -3.33 8.39
CA MET A 253 -13.37 -3.22 9.84
C MET A 253 -13.87 -4.49 10.52
N TRP A 254 -13.08 -4.97 11.48
CA TRP A 254 -13.46 -6.07 12.35
C TRP A 254 -13.34 -5.66 13.81
N ASP A 255 -14.47 -5.73 14.54
CA ASP A 255 -14.50 -5.62 15.99
C ASP A 255 -14.03 -6.95 16.60
N THR A 256 -12.87 -6.92 17.24
CA THR A 256 -12.24 -8.14 17.75
C THR A 256 -12.72 -8.53 19.15
N SER A 257 -13.37 -7.60 19.87
CA SER A 257 -13.73 -7.74 21.29
C SER A 257 -12.53 -8.10 22.20
N ARG A 258 -11.29 -7.76 21.80
CA ARG A 258 -10.06 -8.06 22.53
C ARG A 258 -9.58 -6.84 23.30
N ASP A 259 -8.98 -7.08 24.46
CA ASP A 259 -8.43 -6.03 25.33
C ASP A 259 -7.18 -5.39 24.73
N ALA A 260 -7.15 -4.06 24.65
CA ALA A 260 -6.06 -3.32 24.02
C ALA A 260 -4.74 -3.38 24.78
N LEU A 261 -4.73 -3.61 26.09
CA LEU A 261 -3.51 -3.66 26.87
C LEU A 261 -2.80 -5.01 26.75
N SER A 262 -3.56 -6.10 26.81
CA SER A 262 -3.00 -7.46 26.81
C SER A 262 -2.79 -8.01 25.40
N ASP A 263 -3.67 -7.68 24.44
CA ASP A 263 -3.73 -8.36 23.15
C ASP A 263 -3.11 -7.55 22.01
N PHE A 264 -2.74 -6.28 22.23
CA PHE A 264 -2.20 -5.42 21.17
C PHE A 264 -1.00 -6.05 20.43
N LEU A 265 0.06 -6.40 21.15
CA LEU A 265 1.30 -6.83 20.49
C LEU A 265 1.16 -8.16 19.73
N PRO A 266 0.55 -9.22 20.29
CA PRO A 266 0.30 -10.45 19.54
C PRO A 266 -0.53 -10.22 18.28
N PHE A 267 -1.55 -9.37 18.37
CA PHE A 267 -2.42 -9.04 17.25
C PHE A 267 -1.69 -8.23 16.19
N TRP A 268 -0.97 -7.20 16.64
CA TRP A 268 -0.20 -6.36 15.76
C TRP A 268 0.86 -7.13 14.97
N LEU A 269 1.50 -8.14 15.56
CA LEU A 269 2.49 -8.97 14.86
C LEU A 269 1.86 -9.70 13.66
N VAL A 270 0.61 -10.13 13.75
CA VAL A 270 -0.09 -10.73 12.62
C VAL A 270 -0.44 -9.69 11.56
N CYS A 271 -0.89 -8.49 11.96
CA CYS A 271 -1.09 -7.38 11.02
C CYS A 271 0.22 -6.99 10.32
N ASN A 272 1.33 -6.93 11.07
CA ASN A 272 2.65 -6.67 10.52
C ASN A 272 3.08 -7.72 9.48
N ASP A 273 2.79 -9.01 9.72
CA ASP A 273 3.07 -10.07 8.74
C ASP A 273 2.25 -9.87 7.45
N VAL A 274 0.99 -9.45 7.54
CA VAL A 274 0.19 -9.04 6.38
C VAL A 274 0.89 -7.90 5.64
N ASN A 275 1.26 -6.83 6.34
CA ASN A 275 1.91 -5.65 5.74
C ASN A 275 3.24 -5.96 5.06
N GLU A 276 3.98 -6.96 5.55
CA GLU A 276 5.20 -7.42 4.90
C GLU A 276 4.96 -8.21 3.61
N ARG A 277 3.81 -8.87 3.49
CA ARG A 277 3.52 -9.80 2.39
C ARG A 277 2.64 -9.20 1.30
N THR A 278 1.79 -8.23 1.63
CA THR A 278 0.87 -7.64 0.67
C THR A 278 1.39 -6.29 0.15
N CYS A 279 0.90 -5.90 -1.02
CA CYS A 279 1.13 -4.57 -1.59
C CYS A 279 -0.18 -3.81 -1.87
N ALA A 280 -1.34 -4.46 -1.69
CA ALA A 280 -2.63 -3.89 -2.05
C ALA A 280 -3.43 -3.39 -0.85
N THR A 281 -3.06 -3.79 0.38
CA THR A 281 -3.81 -3.41 1.58
C THR A 281 -2.88 -3.31 2.79
N ALA A 282 -3.12 -2.33 3.63
CA ALA A 282 -2.53 -2.18 4.96
C ALA A 282 -3.41 -2.84 6.01
N ALA A 283 -2.80 -3.46 7.03
CA ALA A 283 -3.48 -3.96 8.22
C ALA A 283 -2.95 -3.23 9.45
N TYR A 284 -3.85 -2.69 10.28
CA TYR A 284 -3.47 -1.98 11.50
C TYR A 284 -4.56 -2.10 12.57
N LEU A 285 -4.21 -1.71 13.79
CA LEU A 285 -5.09 -1.78 14.95
C LEU A 285 -5.55 -0.38 15.34
N HIS A 286 -6.84 -0.25 15.58
CA HIS A 286 -7.47 0.92 16.16
C HIS A 286 -7.91 0.59 17.59
N GLU A 287 -7.44 1.37 18.58
CA GLU A 287 -7.84 1.23 19.98
C GLU A 287 -9.01 2.18 20.26
N PHE A 288 -10.17 1.61 20.63
CA PHE A 288 -11.35 2.38 21.02
C PHE A 288 -12.00 1.76 22.24
N ASP A 289 -12.28 2.56 23.27
CA ASP A 289 -12.87 2.14 24.56
C ASP A 289 -12.18 0.94 25.22
N GLY A 290 -10.85 0.82 25.07
CA GLY A 290 -10.05 -0.28 25.62
C GLY A 290 -10.15 -1.58 24.84
N VAL A 291 -10.81 -1.57 23.69
CA VAL A 291 -10.92 -2.70 22.76
C VAL A 291 -10.09 -2.45 21.51
N VAL A 292 -9.51 -3.51 20.97
CA VAL A 292 -8.81 -3.49 19.69
C VAL A 292 -9.77 -3.76 18.56
N HIS A 293 -9.79 -2.89 17.56
CA HIS A 293 -10.44 -3.10 16.28
C HIS A 293 -9.37 -3.29 15.21
N MET A 294 -9.53 -4.29 14.35
CA MET A 294 -8.62 -4.49 13.22
C MET A 294 -9.21 -3.80 11.99
N HIS A 295 -8.38 -2.98 11.36
CA HIS A 295 -8.70 -2.34 10.10
C HIS A 295 -7.80 -2.90 9.00
N ALA A 296 -8.39 -3.13 7.84
CA ALA A 296 -7.69 -3.40 6.60
C ALA A 296 -8.05 -2.30 5.60
N GLU A 297 -7.05 -1.66 5.00
CA GLU A 297 -7.26 -0.46 4.20
C GLU A 297 -6.49 -0.52 2.89
N SER A 298 -7.17 -0.16 1.80
CA SER A 298 -6.56 0.07 0.50
C SER A 298 -6.82 1.49 0.05
N THR A 299 -5.86 2.07 -0.67
CA THR A 299 -5.92 3.48 -1.09
C THR A 299 -5.53 3.64 -2.55
N PHE A 300 -6.13 4.63 -3.21
CA PHE A 300 -5.80 5.03 -4.58
C PHE A 300 -5.72 6.55 -4.64
N LEU A 301 -4.58 7.09 -5.11
CA LEU A 301 -4.39 8.53 -5.24
C LEU A 301 -5.21 9.06 -6.41
N VAL A 302 -6.14 9.97 -6.14
CA VAL A 302 -7.08 10.53 -7.12
C VAL A 302 -6.86 12.03 -7.35
N ALA A 303 -5.72 12.56 -6.93
CA ALA A 303 -5.38 13.98 -7.07
C ALA A 303 -5.41 14.45 -8.52
N GLU A 304 -4.91 13.61 -9.44
CA GLU A 304 -4.89 13.86 -10.89
C GLU A 304 -6.11 13.27 -11.62
N GLY A 305 -7.16 12.92 -10.86
CA GLY A 305 -8.35 12.27 -11.37
C GLY A 305 -8.20 10.77 -11.57
N ALA A 306 -9.30 10.14 -12.02
CA ALA A 306 -9.30 8.74 -12.43
C ALA A 306 -10.34 8.49 -13.52
N THR A 307 -10.22 7.36 -14.22
CA THR A 307 -11.25 6.89 -15.11
C THR A 307 -12.28 6.03 -14.36
N PRO A 308 -13.52 5.89 -14.87
CA PRO A 308 -14.51 4.97 -14.29
C PRO A 308 -13.98 3.52 -14.16
N SER A 309 -13.19 3.05 -15.14
CA SER A 309 -12.60 1.72 -15.11
C SER A 309 -11.55 1.57 -14.01
N GLN A 310 -10.70 2.58 -13.80
CA GLN A 310 -9.73 2.60 -12.70
C GLN A 310 -10.45 2.56 -11.34
N MET A 311 -11.51 3.36 -11.15
CA MET A 311 -12.27 3.41 -9.91
C MET A 311 -13.01 2.12 -9.61
N ALA A 312 -13.67 1.52 -10.61
CA ALA A 312 -14.37 0.25 -10.45
C ALA A 312 -13.40 -0.88 -10.06
N GLU A 313 -12.27 -1.01 -10.76
CA GLU A 313 -11.24 -2.00 -10.44
C GLU A 313 -10.65 -1.77 -9.05
N PHE A 314 -10.36 -0.51 -8.69
CA PHE A 314 -9.86 -0.18 -7.37
C PHE A 314 -10.83 -0.63 -6.27
N VAL A 315 -12.09 -0.22 -6.32
CA VAL A 315 -13.07 -0.55 -5.26
C VAL A 315 -13.24 -2.07 -5.11
N ILE A 316 -13.39 -2.78 -6.23
CA ILE A 316 -13.57 -4.24 -6.23
C ILE A 316 -12.35 -4.95 -5.65
N SER A 317 -11.17 -4.62 -6.13
CA SER A 317 -9.92 -5.26 -5.68
C SER A 317 -9.55 -4.88 -4.25
N ALA A 318 -9.81 -3.63 -3.84
CA ALA A 318 -9.60 -3.15 -2.48
C ALA A 318 -10.48 -3.89 -1.47
N MET A 319 -11.79 -4.05 -1.77
CA MET A 319 -12.68 -4.81 -0.90
C MET A 319 -12.25 -6.28 -0.78
N ALA A 320 -11.85 -6.91 -1.89
CA ALA A 320 -11.36 -8.28 -1.87
C ALA A 320 -10.05 -8.42 -1.06
N ALA A 321 -9.11 -7.49 -1.23
CA ALA A 321 -7.84 -7.48 -0.48
C ALA A 321 -8.07 -7.25 1.02
N CYS A 322 -8.98 -6.34 1.40
CA CYS A 322 -9.35 -6.12 2.80
C CYS A 322 -10.00 -7.36 3.43
N LEU A 323 -10.91 -8.03 2.70
CA LEU A 323 -11.51 -9.29 3.17
C LEU A 323 -10.44 -10.36 3.38
N ALA A 324 -9.51 -10.53 2.44
CA ALA A 324 -8.43 -11.50 2.55
C ALA A 324 -7.50 -11.21 3.74
N ALA A 325 -7.19 -9.94 4.00
CA ALA A 325 -6.39 -9.52 5.15
C ALA A 325 -7.12 -9.82 6.49
N ILE A 326 -8.41 -9.48 6.59
CA ILE A 326 -9.22 -9.73 7.79
C ILE A 326 -9.40 -11.24 8.01
N ASP A 327 -9.65 -12.02 6.95
CA ASP A 327 -9.72 -13.47 7.00
C ASP A 327 -8.42 -14.06 7.55
N HIS A 328 -7.29 -13.70 6.98
CA HIS A 328 -5.98 -14.17 7.42
C HIS A 328 -5.73 -13.83 8.90
N VAL A 329 -5.91 -12.56 9.28
CA VAL A 329 -5.65 -12.12 10.66
C VAL A 329 -6.59 -12.82 11.64
N SER A 330 -7.89 -12.92 11.33
CA SER A 330 -8.86 -13.56 12.20
C SER A 330 -8.57 -15.04 12.41
N GLN A 331 -8.19 -15.77 11.37
CA GLN A 331 -7.78 -17.17 11.46
C GLN A 331 -6.53 -17.34 12.33
N GLN A 332 -5.51 -16.49 12.16
CA GLN A 332 -4.28 -16.58 12.94
C GLN A 332 -4.48 -16.26 14.42
N VAL A 333 -5.34 -15.30 14.73
CA VAL A 333 -5.53 -14.82 16.12
C VAL A 333 -6.59 -15.61 16.87
N SER A 334 -7.68 -16.01 16.20
CA SER A 334 -8.83 -16.66 16.84
C SER A 334 -9.03 -18.14 16.43
N GLY A 335 -8.28 -18.63 15.44
CA GLY A 335 -8.41 -19.96 14.87
C GLY A 335 -9.62 -20.14 13.95
N GLN A 336 -10.36 -19.08 13.67
CA GLN A 336 -11.55 -19.09 12.82
C GLN A 336 -11.61 -17.81 11.97
N SER A 337 -12.08 -17.95 10.72
CA SER A 337 -12.42 -16.79 9.90
C SER A 337 -13.64 -16.07 10.44
N VAL A 338 -13.61 -14.73 10.39
CA VAL A 338 -14.78 -13.88 10.59
C VAL A 338 -15.42 -13.47 9.27
N VAL A 339 -14.82 -13.86 8.16
CA VAL A 339 -15.32 -13.59 6.81
C VAL A 339 -16.20 -14.74 6.34
N ASP A 340 -17.44 -14.43 5.98
CA ASP A 340 -18.42 -15.38 5.47
C ASP A 340 -18.18 -15.61 3.96
N TRP A 341 -17.19 -16.42 3.62
CA TRP A 341 -16.92 -16.75 2.23
C TRP A 341 -18.05 -17.57 1.60
N PRO A 342 -18.48 -17.27 0.35
CA PRO A 342 -19.46 -18.09 -0.34
C PRO A 342 -18.99 -19.54 -0.47
N GLY A 343 -19.80 -20.48 0.04
CA GLY A 343 -19.49 -21.91 -0.01
C GLY A 343 -18.64 -22.41 1.15
N SER A 344 -18.34 -21.61 2.17
CA SER A 344 -17.82 -22.11 3.45
C SER A 344 -18.87 -22.98 4.14
N PRO A 345 -18.50 -24.16 4.71
CA PRO A 345 -19.43 -25.12 5.28
C PRO A 345 -20.11 -24.60 6.56
#